data_5faa5350d9173cecfb86ee768ae4cae6
#
_entry.id   5faa5350d9173cecfb86ee768ae4cae6
#
_cell.length_a   1.000
_cell.length_b   1.000
_cell.length_c   1.000
_cell.angle_alpha   90.00
_cell.angle_beta   90.00
_cell.angle_gamma   90.00
#
_symmetry.space_group_name_H-M   'P 1'
#
loop_
_entity.id
_entity.type
_entity.pdbx_description
1 polymer ?
#
loop_
_entity_poly.entity_id
_entity_poly.type
_entity_poly.pdbx_seq_one_letter_code
_entity_poly.pdbx_strand_id
1 'polypeptide(L)'
;NKILVLEQDEKICSMLHLNPYRLSVNGTAVDAYYYVAVATKENCRHQGMMRKLLTKSLKDIYGEGHPFTYLMPANRAIYEPFDFRIVYQQKKVELPMNPVQANEKMAEMFDVFTLRDDWYVEKQLEEARVCAGDPPFEIVPYIMTRITHVEKMLSLLRSRTPVKVVLDVSDEIIPENNGQFLWEVSEKMSVCKKMTAAESDISITIAELTEFVFGKREIEGLEEVMVLSRMCINEAV
;
A
#
# COMPACT_ATOMS: atom_id res chain seq x y z
N ASN A 1 -4.50 -14.35 -8.10
CA ASN A 1 -3.06 -14.00 -8.08
C ASN A 1 -2.60 -13.70 -9.50
N LYS A 2 -1.70 -12.72 -9.66
CA LYS A 2 -1.01 -12.41 -10.92
C LYS A 2 0.46 -12.71 -10.76
N ILE A 3 1.06 -13.33 -11.78
CA ILE A 3 2.50 -13.60 -11.82
C ILE A 3 3.04 -12.86 -13.04
N LEU A 4 3.99 -11.96 -12.81
CA LEU A 4 4.73 -11.29 -13.87
C LEU A 4 6.11 -11.92 -13.96
N VAL A 5 6.55 -12.21 -15.18
CA VAL A 5 7.88 -12.76 -15.45
C VAL A 5 8.57 -11.98 -16.56
N LEU A 6 9.89 -11.94 -16.47
CA LEU A 6 10.76 -11.52 -17.58
C LEU A 6 11.59 -12.72 -18.02
N GLU A 7 11.53 -12.99 -19.30
CA GLU A 7 12.30 -14.04 -19.95
C GLU A 7 13.43 -13.46 -20.79
N GLN A 8 14.51 -14.17 -20.84
CA GLN A 8 15.63 -13.96 -21.74
C GLN A 8 16.13 -15.33 -22.19
N ASP A 9 16.33 -15.52 -23.50
CA ASP A 9 16.77 -16.79 -24.09
C ASP A 9 15.93 -17.99 -23.61
N GLU A 10 14.60 -17.84 -23.67
CA GLU A 10 13.60 -18.85 -23.27
C GLU A 10 13.70 -19.29 -21.77
N LYS A 11 14.32 -18.47 -20.93
CA LYS A 11 14.48 -18.73 -19.50
C LYS A 11 13.93 -17.57 -18.68
N ILE A 12 13.15 -17.90 -17.65
CA ILE A 12 12.69 -16.90 -16.68
C ILE A 12 13.89 -16.36 -15.93
N CYS A 13 14.16 -15.07 -16.03
CA CYS A 13 15.23 -14.36 -15.37
C CYS A 13 14.76 -13.59 -14.14
N SER A 14 13.58 -13.02 -14.16
CA SER A 14 13.01 -12.29 -13.02
C SER A 14 11.51 -12.53 -12.93
N MET A 15 10.99 -12.49 -11.71
CA MET A 15 9.56 -12.69 -11.45
C MET A 15 9.11 -11.88 -10.26
N LEU A 16 7.80 -11.62 -10.18
CA LEU A 16 7.10 -11.14 -9.00
C LEU A 16 5.66 -11.67 -9.00
N HIS A 17 5.10 -11.82 -7.80
CA HIS A 17 3.69 -12.16 -7.64
C HIS A 17 2.93 -10.97 -7.06
N LEU A 18 1.70 -10.78 -7.50
CA LEU A 18 0.73 -9.84 -6.95
C LEU A 18 -0.44 -10.63 -6.38
N ASN A 19 -0.50 -10.69 -5.06
CA ASN A 19 -1.60 -11.33 -4.36
C ASN A 19 -2.69 -10.28 -4.07
N PRO A 20 -3.92 -10.47 -4.57
CA PRO A 20 -5.00 -9.54 -4.32
C PRO A 20 -5.53 -9.72 -2.89
N TYR A 21 -5.73 -8.60 -2.19
CA TYR A 21 -6.39 -8.55 -0.90
C TYR A 21 -7.45 -7.46 -0.89
N ARG A 22 -8.51 -7.70 -0.13
CA ARG A 22 -9.53 -6.71 0.14
C ARG A 22 -9.30 -6.12 1.52
N LEU A 23 -9.12 -4.81 1.56
CA LEU A 23 -8.79 -4.07 2.78
C LEU A 23 -9.93 -3.14 3.15
N SER A 24 -10.08 -2.88 4.45
CA SER A 24 -10.85 -1.73 4.94
C SER A 24 -9.89 -0.56 5.12
N VAL A 25 -10.24 0.61 4.58
CA VAL A 25 -9.54 1.88 4.78
C VAL A 25 -10.57 2.91 5.24
N ASN A 26 -10.49 3.36 6.48
CA ASN A 26 -11.49 4.22 7.11
C ASN A 26 -12.94 3.73 6.88
N GLY A 27 -13.15 2.42 6.99
CA GLY A 27 -14.46 1.78 6.78
C GLY A 27 -14.87 1.60 5.31
N THR A 28 -14.05 2.02 4.36
CA THR A 28 -14.29 1.81 2.92
C THR A 28 -13.51 0.58 2.45
N ALA A 29 -14.21 -0.36 1.83
CA ALA A 29 -13.57 -1.54 1.25
C ALA A 29 -12.83 -1.17 -0.05
N VAL A 30 -11.56 -1.52 -0.14
CA VAL A 30 -10.70 -1.30 -1.31
C VAL A 30 -9.93 -2.57 -1.64
N ASP A 31 -9.62 -2.74 -2.91
CA ASP A 31 -8.71 -3.80 -3.35
C ASP A 31 -7.30 -3.25 -3.44
N ALA A 32 -6.33 -4.04 -3.02
CA ALA A 32 -4.91 -3.75 -3.11
C ALA A 32 -4.11 -5.02 -3.40
N TYR A 33 -2.94 -4.86 -4.00
CA TYR A 33 -2.03 -5.98 -4.20
C TYR A 33 -0.91 -5.99 -3.15
N TYR A 34 -0.63 -7.18 -2.66
CA TYR A 34 0.57 -7.50 -1.88
C TYR A 34 1.62 -8.11 -2.79
N TYR A 35 2.81 -7.53 -2.83
CA TYR A 35 3.94 -8.06 -3.58
C TYR A 35 4.60 -9.21 -2.83
N VAL A 36 4.71 -10.36 -3.49
CA VAL A 36 5.33 -11.57 -2.95
C VAL A 36 6.34 -12.11 -3.97
N ALA A 37 7.35 -12.83 -3.49
CA ALA A 37 8.31 -13.56 -4.30
C ALA A 37 8.97 -12.71 -5.41
N VAL A 38 9.34 -11.48 -5.10
CA VAL A 38 10.12 -10.65 -6.02
C VAL A 38 11.53 -11.21 -6.10
N ALA A 39 11.86 -11.84 -7.22
CA ALA A 39 13.11 -12.55 -7.39
C ALA A 39 13.75 -12.30 -8.76
N THR A 40 15.09 -12.29 -8.79
CA THR A 40 15.89 -12.25 -10.02
C THR A 40 17.01 -13.26 -9.90
N LYS A 41 17.15 -14.13 -10.90
CA LYS A 41 18.27 -15.11 -10.95
C LYS A 41 19.59 -14.40 -10.86
N GLU A 42 20.56 -15.03 -10.21
CA GLU A 42 21.87 -14.44 -9.92
C GLU A 42 22.59 -13.96 -11.18
N ASN A 43 22.61 -14.76 -12.22
CA ASN A 43 23.23 -14.42 -13.51
C ASN A 43 22.47 -13.35 -14.32
N CYS A 44 21.25 -12.98 -13.90
CA CYS A 44 20.42 -11.95 -14.53
C CYS A 44 20.35 -10.67 -13.67
N ARG A 45 21.04 -10.61 -12.53
CA ARG A 45 21.07 -9.42 -11.65
C ARG A 45 21.84 -8.28 -12.31
N HIS A 46 21.61 -7.06 -11.80
CA HIS A 46 22.21 -5.80 -12.26
C HIS A 46 21.93 -5.43 -13.72
N GLN A 47 20.95 -6.06 -14.37
CA GLN A 47 20.51 -5.78 -15.74
C GLN A 47 19.17 -5.02 -15.80
N GLY A 48 18.70 -4.50 -14.66
CA GLY A 48 17.46 -3.71 -14.58
C GLY A 48 16.16 -4.52 -14.71
N MET A 49 16.21 -5.85 -14.69
CA MET A 49 15.03 -6.70 -14.90
C MET A 49 13.95 -6.49 -13.83
N MET A 50 14.35 -6.47 -12.55
CA MET A 50 13.43 -6.18 -11.46
C MET A 50 12.80 -4.78 -11.60
N ARG A 51 13.57 -3.76 -12.00
CA ARG A 51 13.06 -2.42 -12.27
C ARG A 51 11.98 -2.43 -13.34
N LYS A 52 12.18 -3.16 -14.43
CA LYS A 52 11.19 -3.29 -15.51
C LYS A 52 9.90 -3.93 -15.00
N LEU A 53 9.98 -5.01 -14.19
CA LEU A 53 8.81 -5.68 -13.63
C LEU A 53 8.06 -4.80 -12.63
N LEU A 54 8.77 -4.18 -11.68
CA LEU A 54 8.16 -3.29 -10.69
C LEU A 54 7.50 -2.07 -11.35
N THR A 55 8.20 -1.42 -12.30
CA THR A 55 7.63 -0.28 -13.03
C THR A 55 6.37 -0.67 -13.79
N LYS A 56 6.40 -1.82 -14.50
CA LYS A 56 5.22 -2.31 -15.22
C LYS A 56 4.07 -2.62 -14.26
N SER A 57 4.34 -3.36 -13.20
CA SER A 57 3.30 -3.76 -12.24
C SER A 57 2.66 -2.56 -11.54
N LEU A 58 3.42 -1.52 -11.19
CA LEU A 58 2.90 -0.29 -10.59
C LEU A 58 1.96 0.45 -11.55
N LYS A 59 2.31 0.53 -12.84
CA LYS A 59 1.43 1.12 -13.86
C LYS A 59 0.16 0.30 -14.10
N ASP A 60 0.27 -1.03 -14.10
CA ASP A 60 -0.88 -1.92 -14.21
C ASP A 60 -1.83 -1.73 -13.01
N ILE A 61 -1.30 -1.67 -11.78
CA ILE A 61 -2.06 -1.43 -10.53
C ILE A 61 -2.77 -0.06 -10.58
N TYR A 62 -2.10 0.99 -11.08
CA TYR A 62 -2.74 2.28 -11.33
C TYR A 62 -3.91 2.14 -12.31
N GLY A 63 -3.69 1.49 -13.45
CA GLY A 63 -4.71 1.28 -14.50
C GLY A 63 -5.93 0.49 -14.01
N GLU A 64 -5.75 -0.41 -13.04
CA GLU A 64 -6.82 -1.13 -12.34
C GLU A 64 -7.51 -0.27 -11.27
N GLY A 65 -6.91 0.86 -10.94
CA GLY A 65 -7.48 1.85 -10.04
C GLY A 65 -7.35 1.51 -8.57
N HIS A 66 -6.37 0.74 -8.17
CA HIS A 66 -6.08 0.49 -6.77
C HIS A 66 -5.41 1.73 -6.13
N PRO A 67 -5.81 2.15 -4.91
CA PRO A 67 -5.29 3.37 -4.30
C PRO A 67 -3.84 3.25 -3.87
N PHE A 68 -3.40 2.09 -3.45
CA PHE A 68 -2.04 1.79 -3.01
C PHE A 68 -1.72 0.31 -3.15
N THR A 69 -0.44 -0.01 -2.98
CA THR A 69 0.08 -1.37 -2.91
C THR A 69 1.08 -1.49 -1.76
N TYR A 70 1.39 -2.71 -1.33
CA TYR A 70 2.24 -2.93 -0.17
C TYR A 70 3.06 -4.20 -0.28
N LEU A 71 4.10 -4.31 0.54
CA LEU A 71 4.99 -5.46 0.61
C LEU A 71 5.68 -5.55 1.98
N MET A 72 6.19 -6.73 2.30
CA MET A 72 7.13 -6.97 3.38
C MET A 72 8.53 -7.07 2.77
N PRO A 73 9.42 -6.09 3.01
CA PRO A 73 10.71 -6.07 2.34
C PRO A 73 11.71 -7.02 3.00
N ALA A 74 12.40 -7.83 2.21
CA ALA A 74 13.62 -8.50 2.66
C ALA A 74 14.74 -7.49 2.94
N ASN A 75 14.80 -6.41 2.15
CA ASN A 75 15.67 -5.26 2.35
C ASN A 75 14.98 -4.01 1.78
N ARG A 76 14.75 -3.00 2.62
CA ARG A 76 14.07 -1.75 2.25
C ARG A 76 14.75 -1.00 1.10
N ALA A 77 16.08 -1.02 1.04
CA ALA A 77 16.86 -0.32 0.03
C ALA A 77 16.56 -0.79 -1.41
N ILE A 78 15.96 -1.96 -1.56
CA ILE A 78 15.51 -2.49 -2.86
C ILE A 78 14.28 -1.73 -3.38
N TYR A 79 13.38 -1.31 -2.47
CA TYR A 79 12.06 -0.78 -2.82
C TYR A 79 11.94 0.75 -2.63
N GLU A 80 12.81 1.36 -1.82
CA GLU A 80 12.88 2.82 -1.68
C GLU A 80 13.04 3.58 -3.02
N PRO A 81 13.84 3.09 -4.00
CA PRO A 81 13.94 3.71 -5.33
C PRO A 81 12.68 3.60 -6.20
N PHE A 82 11.65 2.90 -5.71
CA PHE A 82 10.32 2.80 -6.31
C PHE A 82 9.25 3.51 -5.47
N ASP A 83 9.67 4.43 -4.60
CA ASP A 83 8.82 5.23 -3.72
C ASP A 83 8.02 4.45 -2.68
N PHE A 84 8.38 3.19 -2.41
CA PHE A 84 7.86 2.50 -1.25
C PHE A 84 8.45 3.08 0.03
N ARG A 85 7.60 3.25 1.05
CA ARG A 85 8.00 3.78 2.36
C ARG A 85 7.55 2.84 3.47
N ILE A 86 8.38 2.72 4.52
CA ILE A 86 8.00 1.98 5.73
C ILE A 86 6.89 2.75 6.42
N VAL A 87 5.75 2.11 6.58
CA VAL A 87 4.57 2.74 7.19
C VAL A 87 4.13 2.07 8.48
N TYR A 88 4.48 0.80 8.66
CA TYR A 88 3.92 0.02 9.73
C TYR A 88 4.87 -1.12 10.11
N GLN A 89 4.93 -1.42 11.42
CA GLN A 89 5.59 -2.62 11.93
C GLN A 89 4.52 -3.63 12.34
N GLN A 90 4.63 -4.84 11.83
CA GLN A 90 3.63 -5.89 12.03
C GLN A 90 3.33 -6.11 13.53
N LYS A 91 2.06 -6.31 13.87
CA LYS A 91 1.60 -6.57 15.24
C LYS A 91 0.83 -7.88 15.27
N LYS A 92 1.00 -8.65 16.32
CA LYS A 92 0.12 -9.79 16.60
C LYS A 92 -1.15 -9.27 17.26
N VAL A 93 -2.30 -9.67 16.74
CA VAL A 93 -3.61 -9.34 17.28
C VAL A 93 -4.41 -10.63 17.43
N GLU A 94 -4.90 -10.88 18.63
CA GLU A 94 -5.82 -11.99 18.87
C GLU A 94 -7.23 -11.59 18.39
N LEU A 95 -7.78 -12.37 17.49
CA LEU A 95 -9.06 -12.11 16.85
C LEU A 95 -10.02 -13.28 17.06
N PRO A 96 -11.33 -13.01 17.12
CA PRO A 96 -12.35 -14.04 17.05
C PRO A 96 -12.22 -14.85 15.75
N MET A 97 -12.58 -16.15 15.83
CA MET A 97 -12.62 -17.03 14.65
C MET A 97 -13.74 -16.66 13.66
N ASN A 98 -14.79 -16.01 14.13
CA ASN A 98 -15.88 -15.56 13.28
C ASN A 98 -15.45 -14.32 12.48
N PRO A 99 -15.51 -14.33 11.13
CA PRO A 99 -15.02 -13.22 10.29
C PRO A 99 -15.72 -11.89 10.57
N VAL A 100 -17.03 -11.90 10.84
CA VAL A 100 -17.79 -10.68 11.13
C VAL A 100 -17.30 -10.02 12.41
N GLN A 101 -17.22 -10.79 13.50
CA GLN A 101 -16.73 -10.30 14.78
C GLN A 101 -15.25 -9.87 14.72
N ALA A 102 -14.44 -10.57 13.92
CA ALA A 102 -13.06 -10.19 13.69
C ALA A 102 -12.96 -8.83 12.99
N ASN A 103 -13.74 -8.61 11.93
CA ASN A 103 -13.77 -7.35 11.19
C ASN A 103 -14.31 -6.20 12.06
N GLU A 104 -15.34 -6.42 12.87
CA GLU A 104 -15.87 -5.43 13.83
C GLU A 104 -14.78 -5.01 14.83
N LYS A 105 -14.11 -5.97 15.46
CA LYS A 105 -13.00 -5.70 16.39
C LYS A 105 -11.85 -4.96 15.71
N MET A 106 -11.52 -5.31 14.47
CA MET A 106 -10.48 -4.63 13.71
C MET A 106 -10.85 -3.19 13.40
N ALA A 107 -12.11 -2.92 13.03
CA ALA A 107 -12.61 -1.57 12.73
C ALA A 107 -12.55 -0.62 13.93
N GLU A 108 -12.67 -1.13 15.16
CA GLU A 108 -12.51 -0.33 16.39
C GLU A 108 -11.04 0.05 16.65
N MET A 109 -10.11 -0.81 16.23
CA MET A 109 -8.69 -0.69 16.57
C MET A 109 -7.87 -0.02 15.48
N PHE A 110 -8.24 -0.19 14.20
CA PHE A 110 -7.40 0.15 13.05
C PHE A 110 -8.13 0.95 11.99
N ASP A 111 -7.41 1.86 11.35
CA ASP A 111 -7.87 2.64 10.21
C ASP A 111 -7.74 1.84 8.91
N VAL A 112 -6.71 0.96 8.85
CA VAL A 112 -6.42 0.07 7.70
C VAL A 112 -6.21 -1.36 8.18
N PHE A 113 -6.99 -2.28 7.65
CA PHE A 113 -6.83 -3.72 7.96
C PHE A 113 -7.37 -4.61 6.83
N THR A 114 -6.88 -5.86 6.77
CA THR A 114 -7.38 -6.86 5.82
C THR A 114 -8.78 -7.31 6.24
N LEU A 115 -9.74 -7.19 5.30
CA LEU A 115 -11.08 -7.73 5.49
C LEU A 115 -11.04 -9.26 5.43
N ARG A 116 -11.67 -9.88 6.42
CA ARG A 116 -11.71 -11.33 6.58
C ARG A 116 -13.05 -11.87 6.11
N ASP A 117 -13.00 -12.93 5.32
CA ASP A 117 -14.11 -13.82 5.00
C ASP A 117 -13.78 -15.25 5.49
N ASP A 118 -14.68 -16.18 5.27
CA ASP A 118 -14.49 -17.58 5.69
C ASP A 118 -13.26 -18.21 5.04
N TRP A 119 -13.02 -17.89 3.76
CA TRP A 119 -11.84 -18.38 3.03
C TRP A 119 -10.53 -17.85 3.63
N TYR A 120 -10.48 -16.56 3.97
CA TYR A 120 -9.30 -15.95 4.58
C TYR A 120 -8.99 -16.58 5.95
N VAL A 121 -10.02 -16.78 6.79
CA VAL A 121 -9.86 -17.42 8.11
C VAL A 121 -9.39 -18.86 7.96
N GLU A 122 -9.96 -19.62 7.03
CA GLU A 122 -9.55 -21.00 6.75
C GLU A 122 -8.08 -21.07 6.32
N LYS A 123 -7.64 -20.16 5.44
CA LYS A 123 -6.24 -20.08 5.01
C LYS A 123 -5.29 -19.73 6.15
N GLN A 124 -5.62 -18.78 6.99
CA GLN A 124 -4.82 -18.44 8.17
C GLN A 124 -4.68 -19.63 9.13
N LEU A 125 -5.75 -20.41 9.31
CA LEU A 125 -5.69 -21.63 10.13
C LEU A 125 -4.80 -22.72 9.50
N GLU A 126 -4.86 -22.86 8.20
CA GLU A 126 -4.00 -23.81 7.46
C GLU A 126 -2.52 -23.41 7.59
N GLU A 127 -2.20 -22.16 7.39
CA GLU A 127 -0.85 -21.60 7.58
C GLU A 127 -0.35 -21.80 9.02
N ALA A 128 -1.17 -21.46 10.00
CA ALA A 128 -0.83 -21.66 11.41
C ALA A 128 -0.53 -23.13 11.75
N ARG A 129 -1.21 -24.10 11.10
CA ARG A 129 -0.93 -25.54 11.27
C ARG A 129 0.39 -25.94 10.62
N VAL A 130 0.69 -25.41 9.44
CA VAL A 130 1.94 -25.71 8.71
C VAL A 130 3.14 -25.12 9.46
N CYS A 131 3.02 -23.91 9.99
CA CYS A 131 4.08 -23.22 10.72
C CYS A 131 4.13 -23.55 12.23
N ALA A 132 3.34 -24.48 12.71
CA ALA A 132 3.20 -24.82 14.14
C ALA A 132 4.47 -25.38 14.83
N GLY A 133 5.60 -25.45 14.18
CA GLY A 133 6.89 -25.86 14.73
C GLY A 133 8.01 -24.89 14.41
N ASP A 134 7.73 -23.82 13.67
CA ASP A 134 8.74 -22.86 13.28
C ASP A 134 9.08 -21.94 14.47
N PRO A 135 10.36 -21.58 14.64
CA PRO A 135 10.75 -20.62 15.65
C PRO A 135 10.07 -19.28 15.36
N PRO A 136 9.66 -18.52 16.39
CA PRO A 136 9.11 -17.21 16.18
C PRO A 136 10.14 -16.32 15.48
N PHE A 137 9.69 -15.48 14.54
CA PHE A 137 10.59 -14.51 13.90
C PHE A 137 11.31 -13.67 14.96
N GLU A 138 12.64 -13.66 14.94
CA GLU A 138 13.47 -12.86 15.84
C GLU A 138 13.27 -11.36 15.59
N ILE A 139 12.88 -10.99 14.36
CA ILE A 139 12.68 -9.60 13.94
C ILE A 139 11.23 -9.44 13.50
N VAL A 140 10.55 -8.47 14.11
CA VAL A 140 9.19 -8.10 13.68
C VAL A 140 9.26 -7.41 12.31
N PRO A 141 8.64 -7.98 11.28
CA PRO A 141 8.75 -7.45 9.93
C PRO A 141 8.07 -6.08 9.79
N TYR A 142 8.66 -5.25 8.92
CA TYR A 142 8.09 -3.98 8.51
C TYR A 142 7.27 -4.15 7.24
N ILE A 143 6.21 -3.36 7.11
CA ILE A 143 5.45 -3.23 5.87
C ILE A 143 5.82 -1.91 5.20
N MET A 144 6.11 -1.99 3.92
CA MET A 144 6.26 -0.81 3.06
C MET A 144 5.02 -0.68 2.17
N THR A 145 4.57 0.54 1.97
CA THR A 145 3.49 0.88 1.05
C THR A 145 3.95 1.91 0.03
N ARG A 146 3.21 1.97 -1.07
CA ARG A 146 3.31 3.01 -2.09
C ARG A 146 1.91 3.37 -2.59
N ILE A 147 1.59 4.66 -2.60
CA ILE A 147 0.39 5.16 -3.28
C ILE A 147 0.55 4.92 -4.77
N THR A 148 -0.46 4.32 -5.39
CA THR A 148 -0.51 4.05 -6.82
C THR A 148 -1.50 4.95 -7.55
N HIS A 149 -2.53 5.48 -6.87
CA HIS A 149 -3.52 6.36 -7.46
C HIS A 149 -3.88 7.49 -6.49
N VAL A 150 -3.38 8.70 -6.76
CA VAL A 150 -3.50 9.86 -5.86
C VAL A 150 -4.95 10.20 -5.54
N GLU A 151 -5.80 10.39 -6.55
CA GLU A 151 -7.19 10.80 -6.34
C GLU A 151 -7.97 9.78 -5.50
N LYS A 152 -7.81 8.49 -5.78
CA LYS A 152 -8.47 7.43 -5.04
C LYS A 152 -7.96 7.32 -3.61
N MET A 153 -6.65 7.47 -3.41
CA MET A 153 -6.06 7.40 -2.07
C MET A 153 -6.54 8.55 -1.19
N LEU A 154 -6.45 9.78 -1.68
CA LEU A 154 -6.87 10.96 -0.92
C LEU A 154 -8.37 10.97 -0.64
N SER A 155 -9.21 10.41 -1.52
CA SER A 155 -10.65 10.30 -1.29
C SER A 155 -11.04 9.40 -0.11
N LEU A 156 -10.12 8.55 0.38
CA LEU A 156 -10.32 7.68 1.54
C LEU A 156 -10.04 8.37 2.89
N LEU A 157 -9.40 9.53 2.86
CA LEU A 157 -9.04 10.27 4.09
C LEU A 157 -10.23 11.09 4.62
N ARG A 158 -10.10 11.51 5.88
CA ARG A 158 -11.02 12.42 6.55
C ARG A 158 -10.23 13.51 7.27
N SER A 159 -10.89 14.61 7.60
CA SER A 159 -10.28 15.71 8.36
C SER A 159 -11.24 16.18 9.46
N ARG A 160 -10.70 16.55 10.62
CA ARG A 160 -11.50 17.07 11.74
C ARG A 160 -12.16 18.41 11.40
N THR A 161 -11.46 19.23 10.63
CA THR A 161 -11.97 20.49 10.09
C THR A 161 -11.95 20.46 8.57
N PRO A 162 -12.80 21.26 7.86
CA PRO A 162 -12.72 21.36 6.42
C PRO A 162 -11.36 21.90 5.96
N VAL A 163 -10.71 21.17 5.07
CA VAL A 163 -9.45 21.55 4.40
C VAL A 163 -9.69 21.60 2.91
N LYS A 164 -9.18 22.64 2.27
CA LYS A 164 -9.14 22.79 0.82
C LYS A 164 -7.74 23.20 0.42
N VAL A 165 -7.08 22.38 -0.41
CA VAL A 165 -5.67 22.55 -0.77
C VAL A 165 -5.41 22.09 -2.20
N VAL A 166 -4.48 22.74 -2.87
CA VAL A 166 -3.96 22.30 -4.18
C VAL A 166 -2.59 21.68 -3.96
N LEU A 167 -2.49 20.36 -4.18
CA LEU A 167 -1.24 19.61 -4.11
C LEU A 167 -0.63 19.50 -5.50
N ASP A 168 0.64 19.83 -5.65
CA ASP A 168 1.42 19.50 -6.85
C ASP A 168 2.25 18.25 -6.59
N VAL A 169 1.79 17.13 -7.14
CA VAL A 169 2.38 15.81 -6.88
C VAL A 169 3.34 15.44 -7.99
N SER A 170 4.52 14.91 -7.63
CA SER A 170 5.49 14.34 -8.57
C SER A 170 5.67 12.84 -8.35
N ASP A 171 5.63 12.07 -9.45
CA ASP A 171 5.81 10.61 -9.50
C ASP A 171 6.60 10.24 -10.75
N GLU A 172 7.82 9.73 -10.58
CA GLU A 172 8.70 9.36 -11.70
C GLU A 172 8.27 8.06 -12.40
N ILE A 173 7.46 7.23 -11.74
CA ILE A 173 7.11 5.88 -12.20
C ILE A 173 5.73 5.83 -12.84
N ILE A 174 4.76 6.52 -12.24
CA ILE A 174 3.38 6.61 -12.73
C ILE A 174 3.10 8.05 -13.14
N PRO A 175 3.34 8.40 -14.43
CA PRO A 175 3.20 9.79 -14.90
C PRO A 175 1.80 10.37 -14.72
N GLU A 176 0.78 9.53 -14.64
CA GLU A 176 -0.60 9.91 -14.42
C GLU A 176 -0.83 10.54 -13.05
N ASN A 177 0.02 10.23 -12.07
CA ASN A 177 0.01 10.86 -10.75
C ASN A 177 0.70 12.24 -10.73
N ASN A 178 1.40 12.65 -11.80
CA ASN A 178 2.03 13.97 -11.85
C ASN A 178 1.01 15.07 -12.10
N GLY A 179 1.19 16.18 -11.40
CA GLY A 179 0.43 17.42 -11.61
C GLY A 179 -0.36 17.86 -10.40
N GLN A 180 -1.23 18.82 -10.63
CA GLN A 180 -1.97 19.49 -9.57
C GLN A 180 -3.29 18.81 -9.27
N PHE A 181 -3.57 18.66 -7.99
CA PHE A 181 -4.78 18.02 -7.47
C PHE A 181 -5.46 18.96 -6.47
N LEU A 182 -6.69 19.37 -6.79
CA LEU A 182 -7.54 20.02 -5.80
C LEU A 182 -8.10 18.95 -4.86
N TRP A 183 -7.77 19.05 -3.58
CA TRP A 183 -8.26 18.18 -2.54
C TRP A 183 -9.12 18.96 -1.54
N GLU A 184 -10.38 18.54 -1.42
CA GLU A 184 -11.34 19.06 -0.47
C GLU A 184 -11.74 17.92 0.47
N VAL A 185 -11.40 18.07 1.75
CA VAL A 185 -11.61 17.03 2.76
C VAL A 185 -12.25 17.61 4.02
N SER A 186 -13.14 16.85 4.62
CA SER A 186 -13.80 17.15 5.88
C SER A 186 -14.08 15.86 6.65
N GLU A 187 -14.77 15.95 7.77
CA GLU A 187 -15.21 14.78 8.53
C GLU A 187 -16.13 13.86 7.72
N LYS A 188 -16.94 14.42 6.84
CA LYS A 188 -18.01 13.69 6.11
C LYS A 188 -17.64 13.31 4.68
N MET A 189 -16.74 14.05 4.05
CA MET A 189 -16.41 13.86 2.64
C MET A 189 -14.93 14.12 2.37
N SER A 190 -14.43 13.44 1.35
CA SER A 190 -13.13 13.72 0.75
C SER A 190 -13.23 13.57 -0.76
N VAL A 191 -12.87 14.61 -1.48
CA VAL A 191 -12.88 14.66 -2.94
C VAL A 191 -11.54 15.20 -3.41
N CYS A 192 -10.87 14.42 -4.24
CA CYS A 192 -9.62 14.82 -4.87
C CYS A 192 -9.78 14.75 -6.39
N LYS A 193 -9.43 15.80 -7.09
CA LYS A 193 -9.54 15.88 -8.54
C LYS A 193 -8.32 16.51 -9.15
N LYS A 194 -7.81 15.91 -10.21
CA LYS A 194 -6.73 16.50 -11.01
C LYS A 194 -7.20 17.80 -11.66
N MET A 195 -6.31 18.80 -11.63
CA MET A 195 -6.57 20.13 -12.20
C MET A 195 -5.59 20.44 -13.32
N THR A 196 -5.95 21.42 -14.15
CA THR A 196 -5.05 22.06 -15.11
C THR A 196 -4.80 23.49 -14.65
N ALA A 197 -3.52 23.83 -14.44
CA ALA A 197 -3.02 25.18 -14.17
C ALA A 197 -3.70 25.90 -12.99
N ALA A 198 -3.24 25.62 -11.78
CA ALA A 198 -3.50 26.43 -10.60
C ALA A 198 -2.17 26.77 -9.90
N GLU A 199 -2.17 27.77 -9.03
CA GLU A 199 -1.09 27.92 -8.05
C GLU A 199 -1.21 26.78 -7.05
N SER A 200 -0.10 26.07 -6.77
CA SER A 200 -0.09 24.98 -5.79
C SER A 200 0.22 25.54 -4.40
N ASP A 201 -0.51 25.05 -3.41
CA ASP A 201 -0.24 25.37 -2.01
C ASP A 201 0.93 24.53 -1.46
N ILE A 202 1.03 23.28 -1.91
CA ILE A 202 2.01 22.30 -1.44
C ILE A 202 2.56 21.52 -2.62
N SER A 203 3.89 21.48 -2.78
CA SER A 203 4.58 20.58 -3.72
C SER A 203 5.14 19.37 -2.96
N ILE A 204 4.86 18.17 -3.47
CA ILE A 204 5.15 16.93 -2.76
C ILE A 204 5.44 15.78 -3.72
N THR A 205 6.42 14.95 -3.39
CA THR A 205 6.66 13.69 -4.11
C THR A 205 5.65 12.63 -3.68
N ILE A 206 5.42 11.63 -4.55
CA ILE A 206 4.53 10.50 -4.21
C ILE A 206 5.03 9.72 -2.97
N ALA A 207 6.34 9.67 -2.76
CA ALA A 207 6.97 9.07 -1.59
C ALA A 207 6.62 9.83 -0.30
N GLU A 208 6.74 11.14 -0.31
CA GLU A 208 6.39 12.02 0.83
C GLU A 208 4.89 12.00 1.10
N LEU A 209 4.08 11.99 0.03
CA LEU A 209 2.62 11.83 0.17
C LEU A 209 2.26 10.48 0.80
N THR A 210 2.99 9.40 0.45
CA THR A 210 2.82 8.10 1.10
C THR A 210 3.16 8.18 2.58
N GLU A 211 4.28 8.80 2.95
CA GLU A 211 4.65 9.00 4.35
C GLU A 211 3.60 9.80 5.12
N PHE A 212 3.08 10.88 4.54
CA PHE A 212 2.04 11.71 5.15
C PHE A 212 0.76 10.90 5.38
N VAL A 213 0.23 10.29 4.35
CA VAL A 213 -1.04 9.54 4.40
C VAL A 213 -1.01 8.45 5.49
N PHE A 214 0.13 7.78 5.65
CA PHE A 214 0.30 6.72 6.66
C PHE A 214 0.94 7.19 7.97
N GLY A 215 0.93 8.50 8.25
CA GLY A 215 1.32 9.07 9.54
C GLY A 215 2.80 8.98 9.87
N LYS A 216 3.68 9.05 8.86
CA LYS A 216 5.15 9.05 9.02
C LYS A 216 5.78 10.41 8.74
N ARG A 217 4.99 11.35 8.26
CA ARG A 217 5.39 12.73 7.97
C ARG A 217 4.26 13.67 8.35
N GLU A 218 4.61 14.82 8.88
CA GLU A 218 3.71 15.95 9.06
C GLU A 218 3.86 16.92 7.89
N ILE A 219 2.78 17.59 7.51
CA ILE A 219 2.75 18.61 6.48
C ILE A 219 2.03 19.83 7.05
N GLU A 220 2.68 20.99 7.00
CA GLU A 220 2.11 22.25 7.44
C GLU A 220 0.81 22.56 6.68
N GLY A 221 -0.23 22.94 7.40
CA GLY A 221 -1.57 23.18 6.87
C GLY A 221 -2.46 21.94 6.73
N LEU A 222 -1.96 20.73 7.04
CA LEU A 222 -2.70 19.49 6.97
C LEU A 222 -2.80 18.75 8.33
N GLU A 223 -2.56 19.42 9.43
CA GLU A 223 -2.53 18.84 10.79
C GLU A 223 -3.86 18.24 11.23
N GLU A 224 -4.97 18.76 10.67
CA GLU A 224 -6.32 18.28 10.98
C GLU A 224 -6.74 17.07 10.16
N VAL A 225 -5.96 16.70 9.15
CA VAL A 225 -6.20 15.48 8.36
C VAL A 225 -5.93 14.24 9.22
N MET A 226 -6.89 13.34 9.26
CA MET A 226 -6.79 12.08 9.98
C MET A 226 -6.01 11.07 9.14
N VAL A 227 -4.71 10.97 9.42
CA VAL A 227 -3.79 10.05 8.74
C VAL A 227 -4.04 8.59 9.15
N LEU A 228 -3.72 7.65 8.26
CA LEU A 228 -3.93 6.21 8.44
C LEU A 228 -2.79 5.58 9.26
N SER A 229 -2.64 5.98 10.52
CA SER A 229 -1.51 5.55 11.36
C SER A 229 -1.74 4.21 12.06
N ARG A 230 -2.99 3.79 12.22
CA ARG A 230 -3.36 2.53 12.87
C ARG A 230 -3.64 1.47 11.83
N MET A 231 -2.65 0.61 11.59
CA MET A 231 -2.74 -0.42 10.55
C MET A 231 -2.59 -1.82 11.13
N CYS A 232 -3.26 -2.79 10.51
CA CYS A 232 -3.07 -4.21 10.74
C CYS A 232 -3.28 -4.99 9.43
N ILE A 233 -2.24 -5.06 8.62
CA ILE A 233 -2.19 -5.83 7.39
C ILE A 233 -1.19 -6.96 7.65
N ASN A 234 -1.68 -8.08 8.17
CA ASN A 234 -0.85 -9.21 8.61
C ASN A 234 -0.89 -10.31 7.55
N GLU A 235 -0.36 -10.01 6.40
CA GLU A 235 -0.26 -10.95 5.29
C GLU A 235 1.13 -11.62 5.27
N ALA A 236 1.63 -12.00 6.44
CA ALA A 236 2.86 -12.76 6.52
C ALA A 236 2.58 -14.19 6.05
N VAL A 237 3.21 -14.59 4.99
CA VAL A 237 3.40 -15.97 4.54
C VAL A 237 4.80 -16.41 4.91
#